data_085fbb1dca583308071e6846433aaccc
#
_entry.id   085fbb1dca583308071e6846433aaccc
#
_cell.length_a   1.000
_cell.length_b   1.000
_cell.length_c   1.000
_cell.angle_alpha   90.00
_cell.angle_beta   90.00
_cell.angle_gamma   90.00
#
_symmetry.space_group_name_H-M   'P 1'
#
loop_
_entity.id
_entity.type
_entity.pdbx_description
1 polymer ?
#
loop_
_entity_poly.entity_id
_entity_poly.type
_entity_poly.pdbx_seq_one_letter_code
_entity_poly.pdbx_strand_id
1 'polypeptide(L)'
;KQQWYYIIHFKSREDDEEFTLRPNAFVNYKGNEGLMANPDSRHYPGHDVFTYISALPNPEKNKDTASFKSNPVKPGDSIYYSKGYMVLEKLSSRDSLPFEGFKPGDKATVATVRVHAFNSSSYTAETLLIDQGGRQFSVPDTVMSESLILQLNKVDGDTADLGVKESNSILE
;
A
#
# COMPACT_ATOMS: atom_id res chain seq x y z
N LYS A 1 -17.50 15.28 -18.65
CA LYS A 1 -17.33 15.52 -17.21
C LYS A 1 -16.50 14.37 -16.64
N GLN A 2 -15.33 14.67 -16.11
CA GLN A 2 -14.52 13.68 -15.42
C GLN A 2 -15.01 13.63 -13.97
N GLN A 3 -15.41 12.46 -13.51
CA GLN A 3 -15.97 12.23 -12.17
C GLN A 3 -15.23 11.08 -11.51
N TRP A 4 -14.86 11.25 -10.25
CA TRP A 4 -14.16 10.26 -9.45
C TRP A 4 -15.09 9.75 -8.38
N TYR A 5 -15.12 8.43 -8.19
CA TYR A 5 -15.87 7.74 -7.16
C TYR A 5 -14.89 7.03 -6.24
N TYR A 6 -15.15 7.13 -4.95
CA TYR A 6 -14.42 6.36 -3.95
C TYR A 6 -15.39 5.38 -3.30
N ILE A 7 -14.90 4.20 -3.01
CA ILE A 7 -15.64 3.17 -2.29
C ILE A 7 -14.92 3.00 -0.96
N ILE A 8 -15.58 3.37 0.12
CA ILE A 8 -15.01 3.33 1.47
C ILE A 8 -15.77 2.30 2.28
N HIS A 9 -15.07 1.26 2.70
CA HIS A 9 -15.62 0.23 3.57
C HIS A 9 -15.32 0.58 5.03
N PHE A 10 -16.36 0.66 5.82
CA PHE A 10 -16.28 0.89 7.25
C PHE A 10 -16.59 -0.38 7.99
N LYS A 11 -15.86 -0.60 9.08
CA LYS A 11 -16.13 -1.63 10.06
C LYS A 11 -16.17 -0.97 11.43
N SER A 12 -17.31 -1.11 12.12
CA SER A 12 -17.46 -0.68 13.51
C SER A 12 -16.61 -1.55 14.43
N ARG A 13 -16.03 -0.94 15.46
CA ARG A 13 -15.26 -1.67 16.48
C ARG A 13 -16.13 -2.15 17.63
N GLU A 14 -17.36 -1.64 17.75
CA GLU A 14 -18.24 -1.91 18.88
C GLU A 14 -19.22 -3.04 18.61
N ASP A 15 -19.74 -3.14 17.39
CA ASP A 15 -20.83 -4.07 17.04
C ASP A 15 -20.56 -4.91 15.79
N ASP A 16 -19.34 -4.89 15.27
CA ASP A 16 -18.94 -5.58 14.03
C ASP A 16 -19.80 -5.20 12.79
N GLU A 17 -20.59 -4.13 12.86
CA GLU A 17 -21.34 -3.66 11.72
C GLU A 17 -20.40 -3.21 10.60
N GLU A 18 -20.68 -3.66 9.38
CA GLU A 18 -19.94 -3.26 8.18
C GLU A 18 -20.88 -2.50 7.24
N PHE A 19 -20.39 -1.38 6.70
CA PHE A 19 -21.11 -0.63 5.68
C PHE A 19 -20.17 0.05 4.70
N THR A 20 -20.71 0.44 3.56
CA THR A 20 -19.93 1.06 2.48
C THR A 20 -20.53 2.42 2.15
N LEU A 21 -19.66 3.45 2.07
CA LEU A 21 -19.99 4.77 1.56
C LEU A 21 -19.29 5.02 0.22
N ARG A 22 -19.94 5.79 -0.66
CA ARG A 22 -19.48 6.06 -2.03
C ARG A 22 -19.48 7.56 -2.36
N PRO A 23 -18.68 8.37 -1.64
CA PRO A 23 -18.56 9.77 -1.98
C PRO A 23 -17.97 9.93 -3.39
N ASN A 24 -18.37 10.99 -4.06
CA ASN A 24 -17.81 11.28 -5.37
C ASN A 24 -17.41 12.75 -5.49
N ALA A 25 -16.55 13.03 -6.45
CA ALA A 25 -16.14 14.38 -6.78
C ALA A 25 -16.00 14.56 -8.30
N PHE A 26 -16.22 15.76 -8.77
CA PHE A 26 -16.02 16.14 -10.15
C PHE A 26 -15.49 17.57 -10.27
N VAL A 27 -14.80 17.86 -11.36
CA VAL A 27 -14.35 19.22 -11.64
C VAL A 27 -15.36 19.91 -12.56
N ASN A 28 -15.85 21.07 -12.13
CA ASN A 28 -16.74 21.90 -12.93
C ASN A 28 -15.94 22.95 -13.71
N TYR A 29 -15.65 22.62 -14.95
CA TYR A 29 -14.91 23.55 -15.86
C TYR A 29 -15.73 24.71 -16.39
N LYS A 30 -17.07 24.64 -16.33
CA LYS A 30 -17.94 25.66 -16.93
C LYS A 30 -18.21 26.88 -16.05
N GLY A 31 -18.03 26.74 -14.73
CA GLY A 31 -18.33 27.78 -13.75
C GLY A 31 -17.14 28.37 -13.03
N ASN A 32 -15.92 27.95 -13.34
CA ASN A 32 -14.71 28.30 -12.58
C ASN A 32 -14.80 27.98 -11.08
N GLU A 33 -15.67 27.01 -10.71
CA GLU A 33 -16.00 26.65 -9.31
C GLU A 33 -15.05 25.59 -8.75
N GLY A 34 -14.15 25.06 -9.57
CA GLY A 34 -13.15 24.09 -9.14
C GLY A 34 -13.71 22.70 -8.84
N LEU A 35 -13.23 22.11 -7.77
CA LEU A 35 -13.63 20.79 -7.31
C LEU A 35 -14.96 20.86 -6.57
N MET A 36 -15.93 20.09 -7.03
CA MET A 36 -17.19 19.86 -6.35
C MET A 36 -17.25 18.45 -5.81
N ALA A 37 -17.52 18.31 -4.52
CA ALA A 37 -17.62 17.02 -3.86
C ALA A 37 -19.07 16.75 -3.42
N ASN A 38 -19.55 15.54 -3.70
CA ASN A 38 -20.80 15.05 -3.16
C ASN A 38 -20.46 14.08 -2.01
N PRO A 39 -20.86 14.39 -0.78
CA PRO A 39 -20.70 13.49 0.35
C PRO A 39 -21.62 12.29 0.22
N ASP A 40 -21.25 11.22 0.91
CA ASP A 40 -22.15 10.11 1.20
C ASP A 40 -22.21 9.89 2.70
N SER A 41 -23.36 9.48 3.21
CA SER A 41 -23.59 9.40 4.64
C SER A 41 -24.43 8.19 5.07
N ARG A 42 -24.19 7.73 6.28
CA ARG A 42 -25.05 6.78 6.99
C ARG A 42 -25.56 7.41 8.28
N HIS A 43 -26.85 7.35 8.46
CA HIS A 43 -27.54 7.93 9.60
C HIS A 43 -27.78 6.89 10.69
N TYR A 44 -27.47 7.25 11.94
CA TYR A 44 -27.73 6.46 13.13
C TYR A 44 -28.56 7.27 14.13
N PRO A 45 -29.31 6.60 15.03
CA PRO A 45 -29.93 7.31 16.15
C PRO A 45 -28.87 7.94 17.06
N GLY A 46 -28.71 9.24 16.99
CA GLY A 46 -27.81 10.01 17.86
C GLY A 46 -26.50 10.48 17.21
N HIS A 47 -26.12 9.95 16.06
CA HIS A 47 -24.95 10.46 15.29
C HIS A 47 -25.04 10.06 13.82
N ASP A 48 -24.33 10.78 12.97
CA ASP A 48 -24.20 10.48 11.57
C ASP A 48 -22.73 10.24 11.21
N VAL A 49 -22.50 9.26 10.35
CA VAL A 49 -21.21 9.07 9.70
C VAL A 49 -21.32 9.59 8.27
N PHE A 50 -20.52 10.57 7.93
CA PHE A 50 -20.47 11.08 6.55
C PHE A 50 -19.03 11.16 6.06
N THR A 51 -18.87 11.03 4.76
CA THR A 51 -17.58 11.15 4.07
C THR A 51 -17.71 12.07 2.89
N TYR A 52 -16.69 12.85 2.63
CA TYR A 52 -16.57 13.66 1.43
C TYR A 52 -15.13 13.68 0.92
N ILE A 53 -14.97 14.00 -0.34
CA ILE A 53 -13.65 14.12 -0.97
C ILE A 53 -13.21 15.58 -0.85
N SER A 54 -12.21 15.84 -0.03
CA SER A 54 -11.68 17.19 0.21
C SER A 54 -10.69 17.65 -0.86
N ALA A 55 -10.03 16.71 -1.53
CA ALA A 55 -9.10 16.99 -2.62
C ALA A 55 -9.05 15.81 -3.58
N LEU A 56 -8.76 16.10 -4.86
CA LEU A 56 -8.41 15.05 -5.81
C LEU A 56 -6.90 14.88 -5.85
N PRO A 57 -6.42 13.65 -6.12
CA PRO A 57 -5.02 13.45 -6.40
C PRO A 57 -4.58 14.35 -7.54
N ASN A 58 -3.65 15.25 -7.28
CA ASN A 58 -3.04 16.07 -8.33
C ASN A 58 -1.84 15.29 -8.89
N PRO A 59 -1.92 14.76 -10.12
CA PRO A 59 -0.83 13.98 -10.69
C PRO A 59 0.48 14.78 -10.85
N GLU A 60 0.41 16.12 -10.84
CA GLU A 60 1.60 16.96 -10.90
C GLU A 60 2.18 17.27 -9.52
N LYS A 61 1.36 17.37 -8.47
CA LYS A 61 1.83 17.53 -7.09
C LYS A 61 2.27 16.23 -6.45
N ASN A 62 1.72 15.11 -6.88
CA ASN A 62 2.03 13.77 -6.37
C ASN A 62 3.05 13.02 -7.24
N LYS A 63 3.90 13.71 -7.96
CA LYS A 63 5.14 13.08 -8.43
C LYS A 63 5.99 12.81 -7.21
N ASP A 64 5.73 11.65 -6.60
CA ASP A 64 6.67 11.08 -5.64
C ASP A 64 8.01 10.90 -6.38
N THR A 65 8.92 11.82 -6.14
CA THR A 65 10.25 11.82 -6.75
C THR A 65 11.18 10.81 -6.10
N ALA A 66 10.71 10.17 -5.01
CA ALA A 66 11.45 9.10 -4.37
C ALA A 66 11.51 7.88 -5.30
N SER A 67 12.67 7.30 -5.42
CA SER A 67 12.92 6.07 -6.17
C SER A 67 13.19 4.91 -5.22
N PHE A 68 12.94 3.68 -5.67
CA PHE A 68 13.36 2.49 -4.95
C PHE A 68 14.89 2.42 -4.92
N LYS A 69 15.43 2.27 -3.71
CA LYS A 69 16.85 1.96 -3.50
C LYS A 69 16.98 0.45 -3.39
N SER A 70 17.80 -0.14 -4.27
CA SER A 70 18.12 -1.56 -4.28
C SER A 70 19.06 -1.90 -3.13
N ASN A 71 18.74 -2.95 -2.39
CA ASN A 71 19.53 -3.45 -1.28
C ASN A 71 19.66 -4.97 -1.39
N PRO A 72 20.83 -5.48 -1.80
CA PRO A 72 21.09 -6.91 -1.75
C PRO A 72 21.26 -7.35 -0.29
N VAL A 73 20.39 -8.22 0.17
CA VAL A 73 20.33 -8.68 1.58
C VAL A 73 20.05 -10.17 1.67
N LYS A 74 20.50 -10.76 2.77
CA LYS A 74 20.19 -12.13 3.18
C LYS A 74 19.29 -12.12 4.41
N PRO A 75 18.58 -13.24 4.70
CA PRO A 75 17.88 -13.37 5.97
C PRO A 75 18.82 -13.10 7.17
N GLY A 76 18.39 -12.19 8.03
CA GLY A 76 19.16 -11.67 9.16
C GLY A 76 19.87 -10.32 8.91
N ASP A 77 20.02 -9.90 7.67
CA ASP A 77 20.63 -8.61 7.35
C ASP A 77 19.67 -7.45 7.62
N SER A 78 20.25 -6.30 7.97
CA SER A 78 19.52 -5.06 8.28
C SER A 78 19.72 -4.01 7.20
N ILE A 79 18.66 -3.26 6.92
CA ILE A 79 18.65 -2.07 6.08
C ILE A 79 18.19 -0.89 6.94
N TYR A 80 18.92 0.23 6.91
CA TYR A 80 18.54 1.44 7.61
C TYR A 80 17.73 2.37 6.71
N TYR A 81 16.75 3.03 7.30
CA TYR A 81 15.97 4.10 6.67
C TYR A 81 15.90 5.32 7.62
N SER A 82 15.25 6.41 7.21
CA SER A 82 15.30 7.68 7.94
C SER A 82 14.77 7.62 9.37
N LYS A 83 13.81 6.72 9.66
CA LYS A 83 13.12 6.63 10.96
C LYS A 83 13.41 5.34 11.72
N GLY A 84 14.32 4.50 11.25
CA GLY A 84 14.61 3.23 11.89
C GLY A 84 15.46 2.30 11.04
N TYR A 85 15.23 1.02 11.24
CA TYR A 85 15.86 -0.04 10.44
C TYR A 85 14.87 -1.17 10.19
N MET A 86 15.16 -1.99 9.21
CA MET A 86 14.39 -3.17 8.89
C MET A 86 15.29 -4.38 8.75
N VAL A 87 14.78 -5.56 9.05
CA VAL A 87 15.51 -6.84 8.97
C VAL A 87 14.75 -7.76 8.03
N LEU A 88 15.43 -8.33 7.05
CA LEU A 88 14.88 -9.45 6.29
C LEU A 88 14.86 -10.68 7.18
N GLU A 89 13.68 -11.08 7.69
CA GLU A 89 13.57 -12.21 8.59
C GLU A 89 13.71 -13.55 7.85
N LYS A 90 13.02 -13.68 6.72
CA LYS A 90 13.03 -14.91 5.92
C LYS A 90 12.61 -14.69 4.47
N LEU A 91 13.04 -15.61 3.64
CA LEU A 91 12.50 -15.86 2.30
C LEU A 91 11.75 -17.20 2.33
N SER A 92 10.55 -17.22 1.81
CA SER A 92 9.73 -18.43 1.72
C SER A 92 9.08 -18.57 0.35
N SER A 93 8.85 -19.78 -0.08
CA SER A 93 8.14 -20.07 -1.34
C SER A 93 6.70 -20.41 -1.05
N ARG A 94 5.79 -19.93 -1.90
CA ARG A 94 4.36 -20.29 -1.87
C ARG A 94 3.95 -20.76 -3.26
N ASP A 95 3.26 -21.91 -3.31
CA ASP A 95 2.73 -22.50 -4.54
C ASP A 95 1.26 -22.13 -4.78
N SER A 96 0.64 -21.39 -3.86
CA SER A 96 -0.72 -20.87 -3.97
C SER A 96 -0.85 -19.54 -3.27
N LEU A 97 -1.62 -18.64 -3.86
CA LEU A 97 -1.99 -17.36 -3.28
C LEU A 97 -3.49 -17.13 -3.44
N PRO A 98 -4.18 -16.52 -2.47
CA PRO A 98 -5.62 -16.33 -2.49
C PRO A 98 -6.03 -15.10 -3.33
N PHE A 99 -5.55 -14.97 -4.57
CA PHE A 99 -5.97 -13.88 -5.45
C PHE A 99 -6.25 -14.39 -6.88
N GLU A 100 -7.16 -13.71 -7.56
CA GLU A 100 -7.45 -13.98 -8.96
C GLU A 100 -6.22 -13.72 -9.85
N GLY A 101 -5.87 -14.67 -10.70
CA GLY A 101 -4.73 -14.58 -11.60
C GLY A 101 -3.53 -15.45 -11.22
N PHE A 102 -3.46 -15.96 -10.00
CA PHE A 102 -2.46 -16.96 -9.62
C PHE A 102 -2.95 -18.35 -10.05
N LYS A 103 -2.18 -19.03 -10.90
CA LYS A 103 -2.57 -20.29 -11.51
C LYS A 103 -1.76 -21.47 -10.95
N PRO A 104 -2.29 -22.71 -11.02
CA PRO A 104 -1.49 -23.89 -10.72
C PRO A 104 -0.22 -23.93 -11.56
N GLY A 105 0.93 -24.05 -10.91
CA GLY A 105 2.26 -24.00 -11.54
C GLY A 105 2.99 -22.66 -11.42
N ASP A 106 2.30 -21.59 -11.07
CA ASP A 106 2.94 -20.34 -10.69
C ASP A 106 3.65 -20.49 -9.36
N LYS A 107 4.70 -19.71 -9.15
CA LYS A 107 5.47 -19.70 -7.92
C LYS A 107 5.57 -18.27 -7.37
N ALA A 108 5.48 -18.13 -6.07
CA ALA A 108 5.72 -16.87 -5.40
C ALA A 108 6.83 -17.04 -4.35
N THR A 109 7.77 -16.11 -4.36
CA THR A 109 8.72 -15.95 -3.26
C THR A 109 8.26 -14.81 -2.39
N VAL A 110 8.16 -15.02 -1.10
CA VAL A 110 7.73 -14.04 -0.11
C VAL A 110 8.94 -13.64 0.71
N ALA A 111 9.23 -12.35 0.74
CA ALA A 111 10.18 -11.75 1.67
C ALA A 111 9.41 -11.20 2.87
N THR A 112 9.65 -11.76 4.05
CA THR A 112 9.10 -11.25 5.31
C THR A 112 10.11 -10.32 5.94
N VAL A 113 9.73 -9.05 6.10
CA VAL A 113 10.58 -7.97 6.61
C VAL A 113 10.00 -7.44 7.91
N ARG A 114 10.81 -7.38 8.95
CA ARG A 114 10.48 -6.71 10.20
C ARG A 114 11.01 -5.29 10.19
N VAL A 115 10.13 -4.32 10.30
CA VAL A 115 10.48 -2.89 10.38
C VAL A 115 10.46 -2.44 11.82
N HIS A 116 11.55 -1.85 12.29
CA HIS A 116 11.72 -1.30 13.63
C HIS A 116 11.91 0.22 13.53
N ALA A 117 10.93 0.95 13.99
CA ALA A 117 11.01 2.40 14.08
C ALA A 117 11.74 2.86 15.35
N PHE A 118 12.40 4.02 15.31
CA PHE A 118 13.11 4.55 16.48
C PHE A 118 12.18 4.92 17.65
N ASN A 119 10.89 5.07 17.41
CA ASN A 119 9.87 5.26 18.45
C ASN A 119 9.46 3.96 19.16
N SER A 120 10.20 2.88 18.98
CA SER A 120 9.93 1.54 19.52
C SER A 120 8.73 0.80 18.90
N SER A 121 8.12 1.32 17.85
CA SER A 121 7.09 0.61 17.08
C SER A 121 7.74 -0.43 16.16
N SER A 122 7.03 -1.53 15.93
CA SER A 122 7.49 -2.61 15.06
C SER A 122 6.37 -3.08 14.15
N TYR A 123 6.70 -3.30 12.88
CA TYR A 123 5.76 -3.69 11.83
C TYR A 123 6.31 -4.89 11.07
N THR A 124 5.42 -5.69 10.51
CA THR A 124 5.79 -6.77 9.58
C THR A 124 5.27 -6.45 8.21
N ALA A 125 6.13 -6.52 7.21
CA ALA A 125 5.78 -6.39 5.80
C ALA A 125 6.09 -7.68 5.05
N GLU A 126 5.24 -8.04 4.08
CA GLU A 126 5.44 -9.19 3.21
C GLU A 126 5.35 -8.74 1.75
N THR A 127 6.48 -8.65 1.07
CA THR A 127 6.54 -8.38 -0.36
C THR A 127 6.80 -9.66 -1.15
N LEU A 128 6.21 -9.75 -2.33
CA LEU A 128 6.24 -10.96 -3.14
C LEU A 128 6.92 -10.74 -4.48
N LEU A 129 7.62 -11.78 -4.94
CA LEU A 129 8.06 -11.91 -6.32
C LEU A 129 7.35 -13.11 -6.92
N ILE A 130 6.51 -12.86 -7.92
CA ILE A 130 5.70 -13.89 -8.57
C ILE A 130 6.33 -14.26 -9.90
N ASP A 131 6.51 -15.56 -10.13
CA ASP A 131 6.94 -16.12 -11.40
C ASP A 131 5.75 -16.83 -12.07
N GLN A 132 5.36 -16.32 -13.23
CA GLN A 132 4.30 -16.89 -14.07
C GLN A 132 4.89 -17.27 -15.43
N GLY A 133 5.31 -18.52 -15.53
CA GLY A 133 5.83 -19.08 -16.79
C GLY A 133 7.09 -18.37 -17.28
N GLY A 134 8.00 -17.98 -16.38
CA GLY A 134 9.26 -17.30 -16.67
C GLY A 134 9.14 -15.77 -16.74
N ARG A 135 7.97 -15.21 -16.50
CA ARG A 135 7.79 -13.77 -16.29
C ARG A 135 7.70 -13.47 -14.81
N GLN A 136 8.58 -12.63 -14.33
CA GLN A 136 8.62 -12.22 -12.93
C GLN A 136 8.04 -10.82 -12.76
N PHE A 137 7.24 -10.65 -11.73
CA PHE A 137 6.73 -9.36 -11.30
C PHE A 137 6.64 -9.28 -9.77
N SER A 138 6.89 -8.09 -9.26
CA SER A 138 6.89 -7.82 -7.84
C SER A 138 5.54 -7.33 -7.38
N VAL A 139 5.12 -7.77 -6.19
CA VAL A 139 3.98 -7.20 -5.47
C VAL A 139 4.55 -6.49 -4.25
N PRO A 140 4.56 -5.15 -4.24
CA PRO A 140 5.08 -4.38 -3.12
C PRO A 140 4.14 -4.46 -1.92
N ASP A 141 4.70 -4.22 -0.73
CA ASP A 141 3.94 -3.99 0.48
C ASP A 141 4.28 -2.62 1.09
N THR A 142 3.33 -2.02 1.78
CA THR A 142 3.45 -0.66 2.30
C THR A 142 3.29 -0.63 3.81
N VAL A 143 4.26 -0.05 4.52
CA VAL A 143 4.15 0.29 5.93
C VAL A 143 3.75 1.76 6.04
N MET A 144 2.44 2.00 6.06
CA MET A 144 1.84 3.34 5.97
C MET A 144 2.36 4.30 7.06
N SER A 145 2.41 3.84 8.31
CA SER A 145 2.87 4.65 9.46
C SER A 145 4.34 5.10 9.36
N GLU A 146 5.14 4.41 8.56
CA GLU A 146 6.54 4.74 8.33
C GLU A 146 6.79 5.36 6.95
N SER A 147 5.75 5.51 6.14
CA SER A 147 5.84 5.97 4.75
C SER A 147 6.83 5.15 3.91
N LEU A 148 6.86 3.85 4.17
CA LEU A 148 7.75 2.90 3.48
C LEU A 148 6.99 2.05 2.48
N ILE A 149 7.58 1.86 1.31
CA ILE A 149 7.17 0.87 0.33
C ILE A 149 8.34 -0.08 0.11
N LEU A 150 8.07 -1.38 0.26
CA LEU A 150 9.03 -2.45 0.11
C LEU A 150 8.68 -3.28 -1.11
N GLN A 151 9.69 -3.62 -1.91
CA GLN A 151 9.50 -4.38 -3.14
C GLN A 151 10.60 -5.43 -3.29
N LEU A 152 10.22 -6.69 -3.46
CA LEU A 152 11.17 -7.75 -3.79
C LEU A 152 11.43 -7.75 -5.30
N ASN A 153 12.62 -7.32 -5.70
CA ASN A 153 12.98 -7.18 -7.12
C ASN A 153 13.51 -8.48 -7.73
N LYS A 154 14.35 -9.19 -6.98
CA LYS A 154 15.02 -10.41 -7.44
C LYS A 154 15.40 -11.27 -6.25
N VAL A 155 15.48 -12.57 -6.49
CA VAL A 155 16.05 -13.53 -5.55
C VAL A 155 17.05 -14.41 -6.29
N ASP A 156 18.22 -14.59 -5.68
CA ASP A 156 19.27 -15.44 -6.18
C ASP A 156 19.85 -16.26 -5.02
N GLY A 157 19.40 -17.52 -4.93
CA GLY A 157 19.69 -18.38 -3.80
C GLY A 157 19.12 -17.84 -2.49
N ASP A 158 19.99 -17.49 -1.56
CA ASP A 158 19.64 -16.90 -0.25
C ASP A 158 19.69 -15.35 -0.24
N THR A 159 20.08 -14.75 -1.35
CA THR A 159 20.22 -13.29 -1.48
C THR A 159 19.00 -12.71 -2.19
N ALA A 160 18.37 -11.76 -1.57
CA ALA A 160 17.27 -10.99 -2.13
C ALA A 160 17.69 -9.56 -2.44
N ASP A 161 17.27 -9.03 -3.59
CA ASP A 161 17.33 -7.59 -3.85
C ASP A 161 16.02 -6.97 -3.38
N LEU A 162 16.08 -6.30 -2.22
CA LEU A 162 14.95 -5.61 -1.62
C LEU A 162 14.98 -4.12 -1.99
N GLY A 163 14.05 -3.70 -2.81
CA GLY A 163 13.81 -2.29 -3.10
C GLY A 163 13.10 -1.62 -1.94
N VAL A 164 13.66 -0.52 -1.45
CA VAL A 164 13.10 0.30 -0.37
C VAL A 164 12.86 1.70 -0.90
N LYS A 165 11.65 2.19 -0.71
CA LYS A 165 11.25 3.55 -1.06
C LYS A 165 10.65 4.24 0.16
N GLU A 166 11.24 5.36 0.55
CA GLU A 166 10.66 6.27 1.52
C GLU A 166 9.81 7.30 0.75
N SER A 167 8.50 7.24 0.92
CA SER A 167 7.57 8.10 0.19
C SER A 167 7.22 9.34 1.01
N ASN A 168 7.28 10.50 0.37
CA ASN A 168 6.85 11.75 0.98
C ASN A 168 5.34 12.00 0.83
N SER A 169 4.63 11.14 0.09
CA SER A 169 3.23 11.36 -0.32
C SER A 169 2.20 10.45 0.34
N ILE A 170 2.62 9.53 1.21
CA ILE A 170 1.69 8.57 1.85
C ILE A 170 0.91 9.21 3.02
N LEU A 171 1.31 10.39 3.50
CA LEU A 171 0.78 11.02 4.71
C LEU A 171 0.23 12.46 4.50
N GLU A 172 -0.23 12.81 3.31
CA GLU A 172 -1.02 14.05 3.12
C GLU A 172 -2.47 13.74 2.79
#